data_126aa479632a5c6030decc2d274c3489
#
_entry.id   126aa479632a5c6030decc2d274c3489
#
_cell.length_a   1.000
_cell.length_b   1.000
_cell.length_c   1.000
_cell.angle_alpha   90.00
_cell.angle_beta   90.00
_cell.angle_gamma   90.00
#
_symmetry.space_group_name_H-M   'P 1'
#
loop_
_entity.id
_entity.type
_entity.pdbx_description
1 polymer ?
#
loop_
_entity_poly.entity_id
_entity_poly.type
_entity_poly.pdbx_seq_one_letter_code
_entity_poly.pdbx_strand_id
1 'polypeptide(L)'
;GEALALRAYMHFDLLRLFAPYDFSDNAKVAIPYVLEPKPAIAPQLTPAKFIEFVLDDLNKALDLLKIDPIYLGSDVSGIDNGYLANRNFHMNYYAALGLKARVALYAQNTKVAFDAANEVVSAQQERGLFPWVKTEDLTTTEMNLRDRTFSSEHLFAFNTTKLEEYIKGYFREFSTPLMERLLPDVLYEADDYRLAIYETYSGSPNVLTKFWQLDKVF
;
A
#
# COMPACT_ATOMS: atom_id res chain seq x y z
N GLY A 1 15.35 -4.68 -9.03
CA GLY A 1 14.06 -5.21 -8.53
C GLY A 1 13.04 -4.12 -8.34
N GLU A 2 13.33 -3.10 -7.52
CA GLU A 2 12.40 -2.02 -7.14
C GLU A 2 11.75 -1.32 -8.33
N ALA A 3 12.53 -0.93 -9.34
CA ALA A 3 11.99 -0.24 -10.52
C ALA A 3 10.99 -1.09 -11.32
N LEU A 4 11.20 -2.42 -11.41
CA LEU A 4 10.25 -3.34 -12.05
C LEU A 4 8.97 -3.45 -11.23
N ALA A 5 9.08 -3.58 -9.91
CA ALA A 5 7.92 -3.65 -9.03
C ALA A 5 7.13 -2.34 -9.04
N LEU A 6 7.78 -1.18 -9.05
CA LEU A 6 7.12 0.13 -9.19
C LEU A 6 6.45 0.29 -10.57
N ARG A 7 7.07 -0.18 -11.65
CA ARG A 7 6.44 -0.20 -12.96
C ARG A 7 5.18 -1.04 -12.95
N ALA A 8 5.24 -2.24 -12.41
CA ALA A 8 4.08 -3.11 -12.25
C ALA A 8 2.98 -2.46 -11.42
N TYR A 9 3.34 -1.82 -10.30
CA TYR A 9 2.41 -1.11 -9.41
C TYR A 9 1.63 -0.01 -10.16
N MET A 10 2.36 0.91 -10.79
CA MET A 10 1.74 2.03 -11.50
C MET A 10 0.88 1.57 -12.67
N HIS A 11 1.35 0.60 -13.46
CA HIS A 11 0.58 0.07 -14.57
C HIS A 11 -0.67 -0.68 -14.10
N PHE A 12 -0.57 -1.43 -13.02
CA PHE A 12 -1.73 -2.11 -12.43
C PHE A 12 -2.79 -1.12 -11.94
N ASP A 13 -2.41 -0.01 -11.34
CA ASP A 13 -3.36 1.03 -10.95
C ASP A 13 -4.01 1.69 -12.17
N LEU A 14 -3.27 1.95 -13.24
CA LEU A 14 -3.85 2.43 -14.50
C LEU A 14 -4.83 1.42 -15.11
N LEU A 15 -4.51 0.13 -15.08
CA LEU A 15 -5.45 -0.90 -15.54
C LEU A 15 -6.77 -0.83 -14.77
N ARG A 16 -6.71 -0.75 -13.45
CA ARG A 16 -7.90 -0.71 -12.59
C ARG A 16 -8.75 0.54 -12.80
N LEU A 17 -8.13 1.66 -13.16
CA LEU A 17 -8.83 2.94 -13.36
C LEU A 17 -9.42 3.09 -14.76
N PHE A 18 -8.77 2.54 -15.78
CA PHE A 18 -9.07 2.89 -17.16
C PHE A 18 -9.47 1.70 -18.05
N ALA A 19 -9.28 0.46 -17.59
CA ALA A 19 -9.65 -0.72 -18.35
C ALA A 19 -10.95 -1.35 -17.82
N PRO A 20 -11.75 -1.98 -18.68
CA PRO A 20 -12.88 -2.78 -18.23
C PRO A 20 -12.39 -4.00 -17.44
N TYR A 21 -13.17 -4.44 -16.47
CA TYR A 21 -12.94 -5.70 -15.77
C TYR A 21 -13.52 -6.86 -16.61
N ASP A 22 -12.77 -7.21 -17.65
CA ASP A 22 -13.13 -8.30 -18.57
C ASP A 22 -11.87 -9.08 -18.94
N PHE A 23 -11.80 -10.32 -18.48
CA PHE A 23 -10.69 -11.26 -18.72
C PHE A 23 -11.07 -12.37 -19.72
N SER A 24 -12.18 -12.22 -20.44
CA SER A 24 -12.60 -13.16 -21.47
C SER A 24 -11.70 -13.09 -22.71
N ASP A 25 -11.74 -14.14 -23.53
CA ASP A 25 -11.00 -14.19 -24.79
C ASP A 25 -11.46 -13.12 -25.79
N ASN A 26 -12.69 -12.59 -25.62
CA ASN A 26 -13.27 -11.54 -26.45
C ASN A 26 -13.10 -10.13 -25.85
N ALA A 27 -12.33 -10.00 -24.78
CA ALA A 27 -12.10 -8.71 -24.12
C ALA A 27 -11.51 -7.69 -25.10
N LYS A 28 -12.03 -6.47 -25.05
CA LYS A 28 -11.47 -5.36 -25.85
C LYS A 28 -10.13 -4.93 -25.30
N VAL A 29 -9.23 -4.51 -26.20
CA VAL A 29 -8.00 -3.84 -25.80
C VAL A 29 -8.34 -2.52 -25.10
N ALA A 30 -7.54 -2.17 -24.09
CA ALA A 30 -7.79 -1.00 -23.26
C ALA A 30 -6.59 -0.05 -23.22
N ILE A 31 -5.53 -0.45 -22.53
CA ILE A 31 -4.37 0.41 -22.29
C ILE A 31 -3.07 -0.29 -22.70
N PRO A 32 -2.01 0.47 -23.07
CA PRO A 32 -0.71 -0.11 -23.38
C PRO A 32 0.08 -0.40 -22.11
N TYR A 33 0.93 -1.43 -22.14
CA TYR A 33 1.97 -1.66 -21.15
C TYR A 33 3.30 -1.14 -21.69
N VAL A 34 3.85 -0.11 -21.04
CA VAL A 34 5.07 0.56 -21.51
C VAL A 34 6.30 -0.08 -20.86
N LEU A 35 7.14 -0.71 -21.66
CA LEU A 35 8.35 -1.39 -21.18
C LEU A 35 9.59 -0.49 -21.17
N GLU A 36 9.66 0.49 -22.06
CA GLU A 36 10.83 1.35 -22.25
C GLU A 36 10.42 2.83 -22.31
N PRO A 37 11.21 3.74 -21.71
CA PRO A 37 10.93 5.18 -21.74
C PRO A 37 11.32 5.81 -23.08
N LYS A 38 10.75 5.30 -24.18
CA LYS A 38 10.98 5.81 -25.52
C LYS A 38 9.70 6.47 -26.05
N PRO A 39 9.79 7.51 -26.90
CA PRO A 39 8.64 8.10 -27.54
C PRO A 39 8.14 7.19 -28.69
N ALA A 40 7.71 5.99 -28.35
CA ALA A 40 7.16 5.00 -29.27
C ALA A 40 5.72 4.69 -28.87
N ILE A 41 4.89 4.42 -29.88
CA ILE A 41 3.51 3.98 -29.66
C ILE A 41 3.55 2.54 -29.17
N ALA A 42 3.15 2.32 -27.92
CA ALA A 42 2.95 0.97 -27.40
C ALA A 42 1.53 0.46 -27.77
N PRO A 43 1.40 -0.81 -28.17
CA PRO A 43 0.10 -1.37 -28.50
C PRO A 43 -0.80 -1.48 -27.27
N GLN A 44 -2.08 -1.22 -27.44
CA GLN A 44 -3.08 -1.51 -26.42
C GLN A 44 -3.22 -3.02 -26.25
N LEU A 45 -3.43 -3.45 -25.00
CA LEU A 45 -3.53 -4.85 -24.62
C LEU A 45 -4.92 -5.15 -24.05
N THR A 46 -5.34 -6.41 -24.16
CA THR A 46 -6.48 -6.89 -23.37
C THR A 46 -6.11 -6.94 -21.88
N PRO A 47 -7.07 -6.82 -20.95
CA PRO A 47 -6.78 -6.90 -19.52
C PRO A 47 -6.01 -8.17 -19.12
N ALA A 48 -6.35 -9.32 -19.67
CA ALA A 48 -5.64 -10.57 -19.41
C ALA A 48 -4.16 -10.48 -19.83
N LYS A 49 -3.88 -10.01 -21.05
CA LYS A 49 -2.52 -9.86 -21.56
C LYS A 49 -1.72 -8.80 -20.77
N PHE A 50 -2.40 -7.75 -20.34
CA PHE A 50 -1.79 -6.72 -19.50
C PHE A 50 -1.34 -7.30 -18.14
N ILE A 51 -2.18 -8.10 -17.50
CA ILE A 51 -1.85 -8.77 -16.23
C ILE A 51 -0.66 -9.72 -16.39
N GLU A 52 -0.51 -10.40 -17.52
CA GLU A 52 0.68 -11.22 -17.78
C GLU A 52 1.97 -10.38 -17.69
N PHE A 53 2.00 -9.18 -18.29
CA PHE A 53 3.15 -8.28 -18.20
C PHE A 53 3.40 -7.79 -16.77
N VAL A 54 2.33 -7.45 -16.04
CA VAL A 54 2.43 -7.04 -14.63
C VAL A 54 3.04 -8.16 -13.80
N LEU A 55 2.55 -9.39 -13.94
CA LEU A 55 3.05 -10.55 -13.20
C LEU A 55 4.48 -10.93 -13.60
N ASP A 56 4.84 -10.78 -14.88
CA ASP A 56 6.22 -11.02 -15.36
C ASP A 56 7.20 -10.02 -14.73
N ASP A 57 6.84 -8.74 -14.69
CA ASP A 57 7.64 -7.73 -14.00
C ASP A 57 7.79 -8.02 -12.50
N LEU A 58 6.71 -8.42 -11.84
CA LEU A 58 6.76 -8.77 -10.42
C LEU A 58 7.60 -10.02 -10.14
N ASN A 59 7.53 -11.04 -11.00
CA ASN A 59 8.36 -12.23 -10.85
C ASN A 59 9.85 -11.89 -11.02
N LYS A 60 10.20 -11.10 -12.04
CA LYS A 60 11.57 -10.62 -12.24
C LYS A 60 12.04 -9.72 -11.09
N ALA A 61 11.14 -8.87 -10.57
CA ALA A 61 11.44 -8.03 -9.43
C ALA A 61 11.75 -8.86 -8.19
N LEU A 62 10.93 -9.86 -7.88
CA LEU A 62 11.12 -10.76 -6.74
C LEU A 62 12.44 -11.52 -6.84
N ASP A 63 12.80 -12.03 -8.02
CA ASP A 63 14.10 -12.70 -8.20
C ASP A 63 15.29 -11.76 -7.93
N LEU A 64 15.20 -10.52 -8.37
CA LEU A 64 16.23 -9.51 -8.13
C LEU A 64 16.26 -9.00 -6.68
N LEU A 65 15.14 -9.05 -5.98
CA LEU A 65 14.99 -8.57 -4.59
C LEU A 65 15.34 -9.64 -3.54
N LYS A 66 15.72 -10.86 -3.95
CA LYS A 66 16.23 -11.88 -3.00
C LYS A 66 17.52 -11.45 -2.27
N ILE A 67 18.18 -10.40 -2.75
CA ILE A 67 19.34 -9.79 -2.08
C ILE A 67 18.93 -8.63 -1.15
N ASP A 68 17.64 -8.31 -1.04
CA ASP A 68 17.13 -7.23 -0.19
C ASP A 68 17.44 -7.54 1.28
N PRO A 69 17.98 -6.60 2.05
CA PRO A 69 18.26 -6.79 3.47
C PRO A 69 17.06 -7.29 4.28
N ILE A 70 15.87 -6.81 4.00
CA ILE A 70 14.65 -7.26 4.69
C ILE A 70 14.34 -8.74 4.38
N TYR A 71 14.67 -9.21 3.17
CA TYR A 71 14.52 -10.62 2.80
C TYR A 71 15.59 -11.48 3.47
N LEU A 72 16.85 -11.04 3.44
CA LEU A 72 17.98 -11.76 4.02
C LEU A 72 18.00 -11.71 5.56
N GLY A 73 17.33 -10.74 6.18
CA GLY A 73 17.44 -10.47 7.62
C GLY A 73 18.78 -9.85 8.00
N SER A 74 19.42 -9.15 7.08
CA SER A 74 20.73 -8.53 7.31
C SER A 74 20.58 -7.20 8.02
N ASP A 75 21.41 -6.97 9.03
CA ASP A 75 21.58 -5.65 9.62
C ASP A 75 22.37 -4.76 8.64
N VAL A 76 21.77 -3.65 8.26
CA VAL A 76 22.37 -2.65 7.36
C VAL A 76 22.76 -1.37 8.10
N SER A 77 22.65 -1.36 9.43
CA SER A 77 23.03 -0.22 10.25
C SER A 77 24.54 0.08 10.06
N GLY A 78 24.81 1.28 9.54
CA GLY A 78 26.18 1.73 9.31
C GLY A 78 26.85 1.30 8.00
N ILE A 79 26.15 0.59 7.12
CA ILE A 79 26.73 0.11 5.85
C ILE A 79 26.47 1.07 4.67
N ASP A 80 25.39 1.83 4.72
CA ASP A 80 25.03 2.74 3.63
C ASP A 80 24.60 4.13 4.14
N ASN A 81 24.18 4.98 3.21
CA ASN A 81 23.70 6.33 3.48
C ASN A 81 22.21 6.39 3.87
N GLY A 82 21.62 5.30 4.33
CA GLY A 82 20.22 5.15 4.70
C GLY A 82 19.30 4.62 3.59
N TYR A 83 19.81 4.36 2.39
CA TYR A 83 19.00 3.81 1.29
C TYR A 83 18.47 2.40 1.60
N LEU A 84 19.27 1.56 2.23
CA LEU A 84 18.91 0.22 2.62
C LEU A 84 18.20 0.15 3.99
N ALA A 85 18.21 1.25 4.74
CA ALA A 85 17.40 1.39 5.95
C ALA A 85 15.93 1.68 5.60
N ASN A 86 15.03 1.48 6.56
CA ASN A 86 13.60 1.78 6.41
C ASN A 86 13.01 1.21 5.12
N ARG A 87 13.23 -0.07 4.89
CA ARG A 87 12.83 -0.76 3.64
C ARG A 87 11.33 -0.71 3.36
N ASN A 88 10.49 -0.36 4.33
CA ASN A 88 9.06 -0.12 4.16
C ASN A 88 8.74 1.16 3.34
N PHE A 89 9.69 2.07 3.15
CA PHE A 89 9.55 3.20 2.22
C PHE A 89 10.04 2.90 0.80
N HIS A 90 10.51 1.69 0.57
CA HIS A 90 10.98 1.21 -0.73
C HIS A 90 10.14 0.02 -1.20
N MET A 91 10.08 -0.18 -2.50
CA MET A 91 9.41 -1.36 -3.07
C MET A 91 10.29 -2.59 -2.83
N ASN A 92 10.29 -3.04 -1.56
CA ASN A 92 11.06 -4.17 -1.07
C ASN A 92 10.48 -5.52 -1.56
N TYR A 93 11.14 -6.63 -1.19
CA TYR A 93 10.71 -7.97 -1.57
C TYR A 93 9.25 -8.27 -1.17
N TYR A 94 8.88 -8.00 0.08
CA TYR A 94 7.54 -8.30 0.59
C TYR A 94 6.47 -7.34 0.04
N ALA A 95 6.85 -6.11 -0.27
CA ALA A 95 5.98 -5.18 -0.98
C ALA A 95 5.63 -5.66 -2.39
N ALA A 96 6.65 -6.14 -3.14
CA ALA A 96 6.45 -6.73 -4.46
C ALA A 96 5.61 -8.01 -4.38
N LEU A 97 5.81 -8.82 -3.35
CA LEU A 97 5.05 -10.05 -3.11
C LEU A 97 3.58 -9.76 -2.74
N GLY A 98 3.34 -8.79 -1.87
CA GLY A 98 2.00 -8.33 -1.53
C GLY A 98 1.26 -7.74 -2.75
N LEU A 99 1.98 -6.99 -3.59
CA LEU A 99 1.42 -6.51 -4.86
C LEU A 99 1.08 -7.67 -5.80
N LYS A 100 1.94 -8.70 -5.89
CA LYS A 100 1.66 -9.90 -6.69
C LYS A 100 0.39 -10.62 -6.22
N ALA A 101 0.21 -10.76 -4.90
CA ALA A 101 -1.00 -11.33 -4.33
C ALA A 101 -2.25 -10.53 -4.75
N ARG A 102 -2.18 -9.20 -4.67
CA ARG A 102 -3.28 -8.28 -5.05
C ARG A 102 -3.60 -8.35 -6.54
N VAL A 103 -2.58 -8.37 -7.41
CA VAL A 103 -2.74 -8.50 -8.87
C VAL A 103 -3.35 -9.84 -9.23
N ALA A 104 -2.85 -10.93 -8.65
CA ALA A 104 -3.36 -12.28 -8.91
C ALA A 104 -4.82 -12.43 -8.44
N LEU A 105 -5.16 -11.87 -7.28
CA LEU A 105 -6.54 -11.88 -6.78
C LEU A 105 -7.48 -11.09 -7.72
N TYR A 106 -7.05 -9.92 -8.18
CA TYR A 106 -7.80 -9.13 -9.16
C TYR A 106 -8.03 -9.90 -10.46
N ALA A 107 -7.06 -10.66 -10.91
CA ALA A 107 -7.16 -11.54 -12.08
C ALA A 107 -7.85 -12.89 -11.80
N GLN A 108 -8.47 -13.07 -10.62
CA GLN A 108 -9.14 -14.30 -10.19
C GLN A 108 -8.22 -15.54 -10.10
N ASN A 109 -6.92 -15.36 -10.10
CA ASN A 109 -5.96 -16.43 -9.86
C ASN A 109 -5.72 -16.62 -8.35
N THR A 110 -6.69 -17.27 -7.71
CA THR A 110 -6.71 -17.43 -6.24
C THR A 110 -5.53 -18.22 -5.70
N LYS A 111 -5.01 -19.20 -6.49
CA LYS A 111 -3.85 -19.97 -6.06
C LYS A 111 -2.60 -19.12 -5.95
N VAL A 112 -2.27 -18.35 -6.99
CA VAL A 112 -1.09 -17.46 -6.98
C VAL A 112 -1.26 -16.36 -5.93
N ALA A 113 -2.48 -15.85 -5.75
CA ALA A 113 -2.79 -14.86 -4.73
C ALA A 113 -2.55 -15.42 -3.32
N PHE A 114 -3.04 -16.63 -3.04
CA PHE A 114 -2.86 -17.30 -1.76
C PHE A 114 -1.37 -17.57 -1.48
N ASP A 115 -0.65 -18.19 -2.43
CA ASP A 115 0.76 -18.54 -2.26
C ASP A 115 1.59 -17.30 -1.93
N ALA A 116 1.38 -16.20 -2.67
CA ALA A 116 2.09 -14.94 -2.44
C ALA A 116 1.71 -14.27 -1.10
N ALA A 117 0.43 -14.22 -0.75
CA ALA A 117 -0.02 -13.66 0.52
C ALA A 117 0.49 -14.49 1.71
N ASN A 118 0.45 -15.81 1.60
CA ASN A 118 0.89 -16.70 2.66
C ASN A 118 2.38 -16.55 2.97
N GLU A 119 3.23 -16.29 1.98
CA GLU A 119 4.65 -16.01 2.21
C GLU A 119 4.86 -14.71 3.02
N VAL A 120 4.06 -13.66 2.78
CA VAL A 120 4.10 -12.43 3.59
C VAL A 120 3.66 -12.73 5.03
N VAL A 121 2.57 -13.48 5.20
CA VAL A 121 2.04 -13.85 6.53
C VAL A 121 3.05 -14.72 7.28
N SER A 122 3.71 -15.66 6.61
CA SER A 122 4.77 -16.48 7.22
C SER A 122 5.94 -15.62 7.68
N ALA A 123 6.36 -14.63 6.89
CA ALA A 123 7.41 -13.70 7.30
C ALA A 123 7.01 -12.86 8.53
N GLN A 124 5.75 -12.47 8.64
CA GLN A 124 5.23 -11.80 9.84
C GLN A 124 5.29 -12.72 11.07
N GLN A 125 4.79 -13.94 10.93
CA GLN A 125 4.67 -14.88 12.05
C GLN A 125 6.01 -15.44 12.53
N GLU A 126 6.89 -15.81 11.59
CA GLU A 126 8.14 -16.51 11.90
C GLU A 126 9.31 -15.55 12.16
N ARG A 127 9.29 -14.38 11.55
CA ARG A 127 10.39 -13.41 11.59
C ARG A 127 10.03 -12.11 12.30
N GLY A 128 8.76 -11.92 12.68
CA GLY A 128 8.30 -10.69 13.31
C GLY A 128 8.32 -9.45 12.41
N LEU A 129 8.35 -9.64 11.08
CA LEU A 129 8.29 -8.54 10.13
C LEU A 129 6.86 -7.99 10.07
N PHE A 130 6.72 -6.68 9.89
CA PHE A 130 5.42 -6.01 9.77
C PHE A 130 4.47 -6.38 10.92
N PRO A 131 4.88 -6.18 12.18
CA PRO A 131 4.07 -6.54 13.33
C PRO A 131 2.79 -5.70 13.37
N TRP A 132 1.73 -6.29 13.92
CA TRP A 132 0.51 -5.54 14.18
C TRP A 132 0.81 -4.31 15.05
N VAL A 133 0.16 -3.19 14.75
CA VAL A 133 0.27 -1.99 15.56
C VAL A 133 -0.18 -2.29 16.99
N LYS A 134 0.53 -1.75 17.97
CA LYS A 134 0.18 -1.96 19.38
C LYS A 134 -0.95 -1.03 19.79
N THR A 135 -1.82 -1.51 20.65
CA THR A 135 -2.93 -0.71 21.19
C THR A 135 -2.45 0.57 21.85
N GLU A 136 -1.30 0.51 22.55
CA GLU A 136 -0.70 1.66 23.21
C GLU A 136 -0.34 2.78 22.22
N ASP A 137 0.14 2.41 21.02
CA ASP A 137 0.51 3.36 19.99
C ASP A 137 -0.72 4.04 19.36
N LEU A 138 -1.89 3.39 19.42
CA LEU A 138 -3.15 3.96 18.92
C LEU A 138 -3.86 4.83 19.95
N THR A 139 -3.73 4.50 21.26
CA THR A 139 -4.56 5.06 22.31
C THR A 139 -3.79 5.97 23.28
N THR A 140 -2.51 6.27 23.00
CA THR A 140 -1.74 7.20 23.82
C THR A 140 -2.46 8.52 24.05
N THR A 141 -2.35 9.08 25.24
CA THR A 141 -2.97 10.36 25.60
C THR A 141 -2.38 11.55 24.84
N GLU A 142 -1.12 11.43 24.42
CA GLU A 142 -0.46 12.42 23.59
C GLU A 142 -0.88 12.22 22.13
N MET A 143 -1.87 13.01 21.69
CA MET A 143 -2.51 12.87 20.40
C MET A 143 -1.54 12.96 19.21
N ASN A 144 -0.47 13.72 19.33
CA ASN A 144 0.57 13.86 18.30
C ASN A 144 1.46 12.62 18.16
N LEU A 145 1.56 11.78 19.19
CA LEU A 145 2.34 10.54 19.16
C LEU A 145 1.53 9.31 18.74
N ARG A 146 0.20 9.45 18.52
CA ARG A 146 -0.62 8.34 18.05
C ARG A 146 -0.19 7.89 16.66
N ASP A 147 0.01 6.59 16.48
CA ASP A 147 0.21 6.00 15.17
C ASP A 147 -1.15 5.86 14.44
N ARG A 148 -1.55 6.89 13.71
CA ARG A 148 -2.79 6.92 12.95
C ARG A 148 -2.71 6.23 11.60
N THR A 149 -1.50 5.88 11.18
CA THR A 149 -1.23 5.26 9.88
C THR A 149 -1.00 3.77 9.95
N PHE A 150 -0.89 3.21 11.16
CA PHE A 150 -0.53 1.80 11.39
C PHE A 150 0.82 1.47 10.75
N SER A 151 1.81 2.29 11.06
CA SER A 151 3.09 2.35 10.35
C SER A 151 3.86 1.02 10.40
N SER A 152 3.77 0.29 11.52
CA SER A 152 4.43 -1.00 11.70
C SER A 152 3.92 -2.09 10.75
N GLU A 153 2.71 -1.96 10.22
CA GLU A 153 2.07 -2.95 9.33
C GLU A 153 2.38 -2.70 7.85
N HIS A 154 3.02 -1.59 7.51
CA HIS A 154 3.24 -1.22 6.12
C HIS A 154 4.28 -2.12 5.44
N LEU A 155 3.88 -2.84 4.41
CA LEU A 155 4.81 -3.50 3.48
C LEU A 155 5.52 -2.46 2.61
N PHE A 156 4.76 -1.42 2.21
CA PHE A 156 5.24 -0.29 1.43
C PHE A 156 4.39 0.95 1.71
N ALA A 157 5.03 2.07 1.95
CA ALA A 157 4.38 3.35 2.10
C ALA A 157 5.22 4.48 1.48
N PHE A 158 4.55 5.47 0.92
CA PHE A 158 5.24 6.69 0.50
C PHE A 158 5.48 7.59 1.71
N ASN A 159 6.72 8.00 1.91
CA ASN A 159 7.03 9.01 2.91
C ASN A 159 6.65 10.40 2.35
N THR A 160 5.47 10.88 2.75
CA THR A 160 4.93 12.16 2.30
C THR A 160 4.89 13.16 3.45
N THR A 161 5.89 14.01 3.53
CA THR A 161 6.04 14.99 4.63
C THR A 161 4.99 16.12 4.60
N LYS A 162 4.31 16.32 3.49
CA LYS A 162 3.32 17.37 3.28
C LYS A 162 1.89 16.87 3.09
N LEU A 163 1.62 15.61 3.45
CA LEU A 163 0.30 15.03 3.25
C LEU A 163 -0.79 15.84 3.96
N GLU A 164 -0.54 16.27 5.19
CA GLU A 164 -1.47 17.09 5.95
C GLU A 164 -1.84 18.39 5.22
N GLU A 165 -0.86 19.08 4.61
CA GLU A 165 -1.10 20.34 3.88
C GLU A 165 -2.08 20.12 2.71
N TYR A 166 -1.91 19.02 1.94
CA TYR A 166 -2.73 18.72 0.77
C TYR A 166 -4.16 18.32 1.13
N ILE A 167 -4.33 17.60 2.23
CA ILE A 167 -5.63 17.05 2.60
C ILE A 167 -6.36 17.84 3.69
N LYS A 168 -5.70 18.81 4.32
CA LYS A 168 -6.24 19.63 5.41
C LYS A 168 -7.59 20.24 5.08
N GLY A 169 -7.74 20.81 3.88
CA GLY A 169 -9.00 21.39 3.43
C GLY A 169 -10.12 20.37 3.21
N TYR A 170 -9.80 19.09 3.02
CA TYR A 170 -10.80 18.05 2.80
C TYR A 170 -11.25 17.34 4.08
N PHE A 171 -10.37 17.24 5.07
CA PHE A 171 -10.61 16.42 6.27
C PHE A 171 -10.61 17.19 7.58
N ARG A 172 -10.11 18.42 7.59
CA ARG A 172 -9.98 19.25 8.80
C ARG A 172 -10.94 20.43 8.82
N GLU A 173 -11.27 20.97 7.67
CA GLU A 173 -12.21 22.10 7.56
C GLU A 173 -13.60 21.56 7.22
N PHE A 174 -14.50 21.69 8.17
CA PHE A 174 -15.85 21.11 8.27
C PHE A 174 -16.86 21.57 7.21
N SER A 175 -16.44 22.15 6.14
CA SER A 175 -17.33 22.63 5.08
C SER A 175 -17.81 21.51 4.14
N THR A 176 -17.34 20.27 4.30
CA THR A 176 -17.74 19.16 3.43
C THR A 176 -18.68 18.18 4.15
N PRO A 177 -19.95 18.11 3.74
CA PRO A 177 -20.95 17.20 4.31
C PRO A 177 -20.61 15.70 4.22
N LEU A 178 -19.53 15.36 3.55
CA LEU A 178 -19.16 13.96 3.31
C LEU A 178 -18.67 13.27 4.60
N MET A 179 -18.04 14.02 5.51
CA MET A 179 -17.46 13.45 6.73
C MET A 179 -18.47 13.29 7.85
N GLU A 180 -19.49 14.14 7.93
CA GLU A 180 -20.57 14.00 8.91
C GLU A 180 -21.47 12.78 8.66
N ARG A 181 -21.44 12.23 7.43
CA ARG A 181 -22.28 11.08 7.05
C ARG A 181 -21.63 9.73 7.32
N LEU A 182 -20.33 9.67 7.56
CA LEU A 182 -19.65 8.47 8.01
C LEU A 182 -19.84 8.39 9.53
N LEU A 183 -20.93 7.77 9.95
CA LEU A 183 -21.18 7.46 11.36
C LEU A 183 -20.31 6.26 11.73
N PRO A 184 -19.12 6.46 12.31
CA PRO A 184 -18.21 5.34 12.64
C PRO A 184 -18.90 4.36 13.59
N ASP A 185 -19.75 4.85 14.49
CA ASP A 185 -20.54 4.04 15.42
C ASP A 185 -21.55 3.11 14.74
N VAL A 186 -21.88 3.36 13.47
CA VAL A 186 -22.75 2.49 12.66
C VAL A 186 -21.94 1.50 11.83
N LEU A 187 -20.69 1.85 11.52
CA LEU A 187 -19.82 1.06 10.64
C LEU A 187 -18.91 0.11 11.41
N TYR A 188 -18.60 0.42 12.67
CA TYR A 188 -17.65 -0.31 13.49
C TYR A 188 -18.25 -0.70 14.82
N GLU A 189 -17.89 -1.85 15.34
CA GLU A 189 -18.24 -2.27 16.70
C GLU A 189 -17.47 -1.41 17.73
N ALA A 190 -18.00 -1.31 18.94
CA ALA A 190 -17.46 -0.40 19.96
C ALA A 190 -16.01 -0.69 20.40
N ASP A 191 -15.53 -1.91 20.17
CA ASP A 191 -14.17 -2.36 20.46
C ASP A 191 -13.26 -2.37 19.22
N ASP A 192 -13.73 -1.86 18.09
CA ASP A 192 -12.94 -1.78 16.86
C ASP A 192 -11.90 -0.64 16.96
N TYR A 193 -10.62 -1.01 16.89
CA TYR A 193 -9.51 -0.05 16.96
C TYR A 193 -9.53 1.02 15.86
N ARG A 194 -10.22 0.79 14.76
CA ARG A 194 -10.41 1.80 13.72
C ARG A 194 -11.18 3.02 14.23
N LEU A 195 -11.93 2.90 15.32
CA LEU A 195 -12.54 4.05 15.98
C LEU A 195 -11.50 5.05 16.52
N ALA A 196 -10.29 4.60 16.84
CA ALA A 196 -9.21 5.47 17.32
C ALA A 196 -8.72 6.49 16.28
N ILE A 197 -9.02 6.28 15.00
CA ILE A 197 -8.71 7.25 13.93
C ILE A 197 -9.79 8.33 13.75
N TYR A 198 -10.89 8.25 14.50
CA TYR A 198 -11.94 9.26 14.54
C TYR A 198 -11.88 10.00 15.89
N GLU A 199 -11.92 11.31 15.84
CA GLU A 199 -11.82 12.15 17.02
C GLU A 199 -12.85 13.28 16.97
N THR A 200 -13.26 13.74 18.13
CA THR A 200 -14.04 14.98 18.25
C THR A 200 -13.10 16.17 18.15
N TYR A 201 -13.30 17.04 17.20
CA TYR A 201 -12.50 18.24 17.00
C TYR A 201 -13.38 19.48 17.02
N SER A 202 -13.02 20.46 17.88
CA SER A 202 -13.68 21.78 17.92
C SER A 202 -15.21 21.74 17.96
N GLY A 203 -15.79 20.77 18.67
CA GLY A 203 -17.24 20.61 18.80
C GLY A 203 -17.94 19.88 17.66
N SER A 204 -17.22 19.43 16.65
CA SER A 204 -17.73 18.56 15.58
C SER A 204 -17.42 17.12 15.90
N PRO A 205 -18.41 16.25 15.93
CA PRO A 205 -18.19 14.82 16.19
C PRO A 205 -17.55 14.12 14.99
N ASN A 206 -16.74 13.09 15.27
CA ASN A 206 -16.32 12.08 14.31
C ASN A 206 -15.53 12.58 13.11
N VAL A 207 -14.43 13.29 13.36
CA VAL A 207 -13.50 13.70 12.32
C VAL A 207 -12.48 12.61 12.06
N LEU A 208 -12.30 12.23 10.80
CA LEU A 208 -11.28 11.26 10.40
C LEU A 208 -9.88 11.88 10.55
N THR A 209 -9.10 11.38 11.51
CA THR A 209 -7.77 11.89 11.83
C THR A 209 -6.63 11.06 11.24
N LYS A 210 -6.94 10.02 10.49
CA LYS A 210 -5.96 9.11 9.88
C LYS A 210 -4.81 9.83 9.14
N PHE A 211 -5.10 10.97 8.54
CA PHE A 211 -4.12 11.73 7.77
C PHE A 211 -3.47 12.88 8.56
N TRP A 212 -3.74 12.96 9.86
CA TRP A 212 -3.22 14.03 10.74
C TRP A 212 -1.99 13.57 11.52
N GLN A 213 -1.19 12.70 10.95
CA GLN A 213 0.05 12.29 11.58
C GLN A 213 0.98 13.51 11.69
N LEU A 214 1.12 14.05 12.89
CA LEU A 214 1.85 15.30 13.15
C LEU A 214 3.34 15.03 13.41
N ASP A 215 3.65 13.97 14.14
CA ASP A 215 5.01 13.59 14.48
C ASP A 215 5.39 12.25 13.84
N LYS A 216 6.66 12.05 13.67
CA LYS A 216 7.18 10.78 13.15
C LYS A 216 7.01 9.70 14.20
N VAL A 217 6.36 8.64 13.79
CA VAL A 217 6.26 7.39 14.54
C VAL A 217 7.28 6.36 14.03
N PHE A 218 8.17 6.77 13.13
CA PHE A 218 9.15 5.91 12.45
C PHE A 218 10.54 6.04 13.02
#